data_df9f3e0c00ef0c344ccd635745e50baf
#
_entry.id   df9f3e0c00ef0c344ccd635745e50baf
#
_cell.length_a   1.000
_cell.length_b   1.000
_cell.length_c   1.000
_cell.angle_alpha   90.00
_cell.angle_beta   90.00
_cell.angle_gamma   90.00
#
_symmetry.space_group_name_H-M   'P 1'
#
loop_
_entity.id
_entity.type
_entity.pdbx_description
1 polymer ?
#
loop_
_entity_poly.entity_id
_entity_poly.type
_entity_poly.pdbx_seq_one_letter_code
_entity_poly.pdbx_strand_id
1 'polypeptide(L)'
;WKHFTSAFIDNGFLIDFLTPEEYFTFINRVSGIKDCNIDDIAQKFEHFTGGEVFGRKILIRNLSAGNKQKVGIISTLITSPEILILDEPFNFLDPTSQNLLKKMIESYNRETGATVIISSHNLTHTVDISTRILLMEHGELKRDIVNIDQESIKELNEYFQE
;
A
#
# COMPACT_ATOMS: atom_id res chain seq x y z
N TRP A 1 -18.53 7.66 -0.19
CA TRP A 1 -17.22 7.20 -0.68
C TRP A 1 -16.44 6.42 0.39
N LYS A 2 -16.59 6.74 1.67
CA LYS A 2 -15.85 6.08 2.78
C LYS A 2 -16.08 4.58 2.90
N HIS A 3 -17.18 4.05 2.36
CA HIS A 3 -17.51 2.62 2.44
C HIS A 3 -16.81 1.76 1.39
N PHE A 4 -16.32 2.37 0.30
CA PHE A 4 -15.68 1.66 -0.80
C PHE A 4 -14.24 2.13 -1.06
N THR A 5 -13.73 3.10 -0.28
CA THR A 5 -12.37 3.63 -0.46
C THR A 5 -11.56 3.44 0.82
N SER A 6 -10.35 2.93 0.70
CA SER A 6 -9.33 2.94 1.75
C SER A 6 -8.08 3.64 1.27
N ALA A 7 -7.44 4.39 2.17
CA ALA A 7 -6.22 5.12 1.84
C ALA A 7 -5.17 4.97 2.95
N PHE A 8 -3.92 4.76 2.55
CA PHE A 8 -2.76 4.90 3.40
C PHE A 8 -1.89 6.03 2.84
N ILE A 9 -1.76 7.12 3.60
CA ILE A 9 -1.06 8.33 3.20
C ILE A 9 0.31 8.40 3.87
N ASP A 10 0.36 8.24 5.19
CA ASP A 10 1.61 8.17 5.94
C ASP A 10 1.44 7.49 7.30
N ASN A 11 2.58 7.22 7.96
CA ASN A 11 2.60 6.57 9.26
C ASN A 11 2.02 7.42 10.40
N GLY A 12 1.82 8.72 10.21
CA GLY A 12 1.25 9.63 11.20
C GLY A 12 -0.24 9.37 11.47
N PHE A 13 -0.90 8.63 10.59
CA PHE A 13 -2.30 8.22 10.77
C PHE A 13 -2.47 6.92 11.56
N LEU A 14 -1.37 6.24 11.92
CA LEU A 14 -1.43 5.04 12.77
C LEU A 14 -1.71 5.42 14.22
N ILE A 15 -2.43 4.55 14.94
CA ILE A 15 -2.70 4.78 16.38
C ILE A 15 -1.53 4.19 17.17
N ASP A 16 -0.58 5.03 17.52
CA ASP A 16 0.71 4.70 18.08
C ASP A 16 0.70 3.90 19.39
N PHE A 17 -0.36 4.01 20.18
CA PHE A 17 -0.49 3.34 21.48
C PHE A 17 -1.25 2.01 21.43
N LEU A 18 -1.59 1.53 20.25
CA LEU A 18 -2.13 0.20 20.03
C LEU A 18 -1.03 -0.77 19.55
N THR A 19 -1.23 -2.07 19.77
CA THR A 19 -0.52 -3.11 19.02
C THR A 19 -1.09 -3.23 17.62
N PRO A 20 -0.39 -3.84 16.64
CA PRO A 20 -0.93 -4.07 15.32
C PRO A 20 -2.26 -4.84 15.34
N GLU A 21 -2.39 -5.85 16.17
CA GLU A 21 -3.61 -6.67 16.31
C GLU A 21 -4.79 -5.84 16.82
N GLU A 22 -4.55 -4.99 17.84
CA GLU A 22 -5.57 -4.07 18.36
C GLU A 22 -5.97 -3.05 17.31
N TYR A 23 -5.00 -2.53 16.53
CA TYR A 23 -5.25 -1.60 15.46
C TYR A 23 -6.08 -2.22 14.32
N PHE A 24 -5.74 -3.42 13.86
CA PHE A 24 -6.54 -4.12 12.85
C PHE A 24 -7.94 -4.44 13.33
N THR A 25 -8.09 -4.85 14.59
CA THR A 25 -9.40 -5.04 15.22
C THR A 25 -10.21 -3.75 15.23
N PHE A 26 -9.59 -2.63 15.57
CA PHE A 26 -10.21 -1.31 15.54
C PHE A 26 -10.66 -0.92 14.13
N ILE A 27 -9.77 -1.05 13.13
CA ILE A 27 -10.08 -0.73 11.72
C ILE A 27 -11.27 -1.57 11.23
N ASN A 28 -11.26 -2.88 11.45
CA ASN A 28 -12.37 -3.74 11.05
C ASN A 28 -13.70 -3.33 11.71
N ARG A 29 -13.66 -3.01 13.00
CA ARG A 29 -14.87 -2.57 13.73
C ARG A 29 -15.44 -1.26 13.17
N VAL A 30 -14.60 -0.27 12.92
CA VAL A 30 -15.07 1.03 12.37
C VAL A 30 -15.52 0.93 10.92
N SER A 31 -14.99 -0.04 10.18
CA SER A 31 -15.41 -0.37 8.81
C SER A 31 -16.67 -1.25 8.75
N GLY A 32 -17.25 -1.63 9.90
CA GLY A 32 -18.46 -2.44 9.97
C GLY A 32 -18.24 -3.93 9.71
N ILE A 33 -17.00 -4.41 9.68
CA ILE A 33 -16.64 -5.82 9.51
C ILE A 33 -16.79 -6.53 10.85
N LYS A 34 -17.76 -7.44 10.93
CA LYS A 34 -18.13 -8.09 12.22
C LYS A 34 -17.25 -9.29 12.55
N ASP A 35 -16.84 -10.05 11.55
CA ASP A 35 -16.09 -11.31 11.70
C ASP A 35 -14.61 -11.09 11.37
N CYS A 36 -13.91 -10.36 12.26
CA CYS A 36 -12.47 -10.15 12.14
C CYS A 36 -11.73 -11.24 12.93
N ASN A 37 -11.07 -12.15 12.22
CA ASN A 37 -10.11 -13.07 12.80
C ASN A 37 -8.68 -12.56 12.58
N ILE A 38 -8.02 -12.18 13.66
CA ILE A 38 -6.65 -11.66 13.60
C ILE A 38 -5.66 -12.74 13.16
N ASP A 39 -5.89 -14.00 13.51
CA ASP A 39 -5.00 -15.10 13.10
C ASP A 39 -5.05 -15.31 11.58
N ASP A 40 -6.21 -15.16 10.95
CA ASP A 40 -6.36 -15.21 9.48
C ASP A 40 -5.63 -14.06 8.81
N ILE A 41 -5.70 -12.84 9.37
CA ILE A 41 -4.95 -11.69 8.90
C ILE A 41 -3.45 -11.95 9.04
N ALA A 42 -2.99 -12.43 10.19
CA ALA A 42 -1.59 -12.73 10.44
C ALA A 42 -1.07 -13.78 9.44
N GLN A 43 -1.81 -14.87 9.21
CA GLN A 43 -1.46 -15.90 8.25
C GLN A 43 -1.41 -15.35 6.81
N LYS A 44 -2.41 -14.57 6.39
CA LYS A 44 -2.48 -13.98 5.06
C LYS A 44 -1.27 -13.09 4.76
N PHE A 45 -0.80 -12.32 5.74
CA PHE A 45 0.27 -11.34 5.57
C PHE A 45 1.61 -11.79 6.16
N GLU A 46 1.76 -13.06 6.57
CA GLU A 46 2.97 -13.59 7.21
C GLU A 46 4.24 -13.33 6.39
N HIS A 47 4.23 -13.67 5.10
CA HIS A 47 5.38 -13.45 4.23
C HIS A 47 5.76 -11.98 4.09
N PHE A 48 4.78 -11.09 4.00
CA PHE A 48 5.03 -9.65 3.88
C PHE A 48 5.56 -9.06 5.18
N THR A 49 5.08 -9.52 6.32
CA THR A 49 5.52 -9.02 7.64
C THR A 49 6.81 -9.67 8.12
N GLY A 50 7.19 -10.83 7.57
CA GLY A 50 8.37 -11.58 7.97
C GLY A 50 8.33 -12.01 9.44
N GLY A 51 7.13 -12.19 10.02
CA GLY A 51 6.93 -12.52 11.44
C GLY A 51 7.30 -11.39 12.41
N GLU A 52 7.48 -10.16 11.94
CA GLU A 52 7.93 -9.02 12.77
C GLU A 52 6.78 -8.13 13.27
N VAL A 53 5.56 -8.32 12.80
CA VAL A 53 4.41 -7.47 13.13
C VAL A 53 3.47 -8.16 14.11
N PHE A 54 3.13 -9.42 13.87
CA PHE A 54 2.15 -10.14 14.68
C PHE A 54 2.77 -10.93 15.85
N GLY A 55 2.00 -11.14 16.92
CA GLY A 55 2.34 -12.00 18.06
C GLY A 55 3.36 -11.43 19.04
N ARG A 56 3.86 -10.21 18.82
CA ARG A 56 4.97 -9.64 19.61
C ARG A 56 4.55 -8.73 20.75
N LYS A 57 3.26 -8.35 20.83
CA LYS A 57 2.74 -7.42 21.84
C LYS A 57 3.50 -6.09 21.92
N ILE A 58 4.02 -5.61 20.77
CA ILE A 58 4.78 -4.37 20.66
C ILE A 58 3.80 -3.28 20.18
N LEU A 59 3.85 -2.11 20.81
CA LEU A 59 3.07 -0.96 20.39
C LEU A 59 3.56 -0.44 19.03
N ILE A 60 2.67 0.05 18.20
CA ILE A 60 2.98 0.59 16.87
C ILE A 60 4.07 1.64 16.92
N ARG A 61 4.08 2.54 17.93
CA ARG A 61 5.14 3.54 18.10
C ARG A 61 6.55 2.96 18.20
N ASN A 62 6.69 1.72 18.69
CA ASN A 62 7.98 1.05 18.91
C ASN A 62 8.40 0.17 17.72
N LEU A 63 7.59 0.09 16.65
CA LEU A 63 7.94 -0.62 15.42
C LEU A 63 8.96 0.19 14.62
N SER A 64 9.76 -0.51 13.80
CA SER A 64 10.58 0.13 12.77
C SER A 64 9.70 0.87 11.75
N ALA A 65 10.28 1.83 11.02
CA ALA A 65 9.55 2.56 9.97
C ALA A 65 8.97 1.59 8.91
N GLY A 66 9.73 0.57 8.50
CA GLY A 66 9.26 -0.45 7.57
C GLY A 66 8.09 -1.27 8.11
N ASN A 67 8.10 -1.65 9.39
CA ASN A 67 7.00 -2.39 10.00
C ASN A 67 5.76 -1.49 10.20
N LYS A 68 5.92 -0.21 10.52
CA LYS A 68 4.81 0.76 10.51
C LYS A 68 4.19 0.88 9.12
N GLN A 69 5.01 0.96 8.07
CA GLN A 69 4.57 0.97 6.68
C GLN A 69 3.75 -0.28 6.36
N LYS A 70 4.24 -1.47 6.72
CA LYS A 70 3.52 -2.73 6.55
C LYS A 70 2.16 -2.74 7.26
N VAL A 71 2.12 -2.27 8.52
CA VAL A 71 0.87 -2.15 9.30
C VAL A 71 -0.13 -1.21 8.60
N GLY A 72 0.32 -0.05 8.15
CA GLY A 72 -0.53 0.90 7.43
C GLY A 72 -1.12 0.31 6.14
N ILE A 73 -0.29 -0.31 5.31
CA ILE A 73 -0.75 -0.95 4.06
C ILE A 73 -1.74 -2.09 4.35
N ILE A 74 -1.43 -2.98 5.30
CA ILE A 74 -2.34 -4.08 5.68
C ILE A 74 -3.69 -3.53 6.16
N SER A 75 -3.70 -2.44 6.93
CA SER A 75 -4.93 -1.86 7.46
C SER A 75 -5.89 -1.38 6.37
N THR A 76 -5.38 -1.02 5.19
CA THR A 76 -6.21 -0.66 4.04
C THR A 76 -6.73 -1.89 3.28
N LEU A 77 -5.91 -2.93 3.16
CA LEU A 77 -6.26 -4.15 2.42
C LEU A 77 -7.29 -5.02 3.14
N ILE A 78 -7.27 -5.06 4.48
CA ILE A 78 -8.22 -5.88 5.25
C ILE A 78 -9.66 -5.40 5.14
N THR A 79 -9.88 -4.15 4.75
CA THR A 79 -11.24 -3.59 4.55
C THR A 79 -11.82 -3.92 3.18
N SER A 80 -11.04 -4.57 2.30
CA SER A 80 -11.43 -4.97 0.95
C SER A 80 -12.07 -3.85 0.12
N PRO A 81 -11.42 -2.68 -0.02
CA PRO A 81 -11.99 -1.53 -0.71
C PRO A 81 -12.10 -1.74 -2.24
N GLU A 82 -13.08 -1.07 -2.87
CA GLU A 82 -13.19 -0.99 -4.34
C GLU A 82 -12.15 0.01 -4.92
N ILE A 83 -11.75 1.00 -4.11
CA ILE A 83 -10.70 1.97 -4.43
C ILE A 83 -9.66 1.95 -3.32
N LEU A 84 -8.44 1.55 -3.65
CA LEU A 84 -7.28 1.56 -2.76
C LEU A 84 -6.34 2.68 -3.15
N ILE A 85 -5.99 3.56 -2.21
CA ILE A 85 -5.06 4.67 -2.42
C ILE A 85 -3.83 4.45 -1.53
N LEU A 86 -2.66 4.42 -2.12
CA LEU A 86 -1.39 4.23 -1.43
C LEU A 86 -0.43 5.35 -1.79
N ASP A 87 -0.04 6.15 -0.81
CA ASP A 87 0.93 7.22 -0.98
C ASP A 87 2.33 6.71 -0.60
N GLU A 88 3.25 6.72 -1.57
CA GLU A 88 4.63 6.26 -1.42
C GLU A 88 4.77 4.90 -0.69
N PRO A 89 4.03 3.85 -1.09
CA PRO A 89 3.93 2.62 -0.29
C PRO A 89 5.24 1.80 -0.23
N PHE A 90 6.19 2.06 -1.13
CA PHE A 90 7.47 1.35 -1.18
C PHE A 90 8.53 1.93 -0.26
N ASN A 91 8.31 3.13 0.30
CA ASN A 91 9.22 3.78 1.23
C ASN A 91 9.43 2.93 2.48
N PHE A 92 10.64 2.96 3.02
CA PHE A 92 11.06 2.23 4.23
C PHE A 92 11.03 0.70 4.13
N LEU A 93 10.60 0.13 2.98
CA LEU A 93 10.61 -1.31 2.75
C LEU A 93 11.94 -1.77 2.15
N ASP A 94 12.41 -2.91 2.61
CA ASP A 94 13.53 -3.60 1.97
C ASP A 94 13.12 -4.15 0.58
N PRO A 95 14.10 -4.46 -0.31
CA PRO A 95 13.78 -4.92 -1.66
C PRO A 95 12.88 -6.16 -1.72
N THR A 96 13.00 -7.08 -0.77
CA THR A 96 12.14 -8.27 -0.69
C THR A 96 10.71 -7.88 -0.38
N SER A 97 10.51 -7.03 0.62
CA SER A 97 9.20 -6.49 1.01
C SER A 97 8.56 -5.67 -0.10
N GLN A 98 9.35 -4.88 -0.87
CA GLN A 98 8.87 -4.14 -2.04
C GLN A 98 8.31 -5.09 -3.12
N ASN A 99 9.04 -6.17 -3.43
CA ASN A 99 8.59 -7.16 -4.40
C ASN A 99 7.33 -7.91 -3.94
N LEU A 100 7.23 -8.22 -2.65
CA LEU A 100 6.03 -8.84 -2.07
C LEU A 100 4.84 -7.89 -2.16
N LEU A 101 5.04 -6.61 -1.87
CA LEU A 101 3.98 -5.60 -1.98
C LEU A 101 3.47 -5.47 -3.43
N LYS A 102 4.36 -5.42 -4.43
CA LYS A 102 3.97 -5.41 -5.86
C LYS A 102 3.04 -6.59 -6.17
N LYS A 103 3.45 -7.81 -5.83
CA LYS A 103 2.65 -9.01 -6.04
C LYS A 103 1.30 -8.97 -5.31
N MET A 104 1.28 -8.44 -4.08
CA MET A 104 0.04 -8.29 -3.31
C MET A 104 -0.93 -7.32 -3.98
N ILE A 105 -0.44 -6.18 -4.48
CA ILE A 105 -1.24 -5.18 -5.19
C ILE A 105 -1.81 -5.76 -6.49
N GLU A 106 -0.98 -6.42 -7.29
CA GLU A 106 -1.41 -7.08 -8.52
C GLU A 106 -2.46 -8.18 -8.27
N SER A 107 -2.23 -9.03 -7.27
CA SER A 107 -3.21 -10.07 -6.88
C SER A 107 -4.51 -9.43 -6.41
N TYR A 108 -4.43 -8.40 -5.58
CA TYR A 108 -5.60 -7.71 -5.07
C TYR A 108 -6.45 -7.12 -6.22
N ASN A 109 -5.82 -6.37 -7.15
CA ASN A 109 -6.50 -5.83 -8.32
C ASN A 109 -7.14 -6.93 -9.18
N ARG A 110 -6.40 -8.00 -9.47
CA ARG A 110 -6.88 -9.12 -10.30
C ARG A 110 -8.04 -9.88 -9.68
N GLU A 111 -8.00 -10.10 -8.35
CA GLU A 111 -8.99 -10.91 -7.64
C GLU A 111 -10.28 -10.14 -7.33
N THR A 112 -10.17 -8.84 -7.08
CA THR A 112 -11.30 -8.00 -6.64
C THR A 112 -11.83 -7.08 -7.75
N GLY A 113 -11.03 -6.80 -8.78
CA GLY A 113 -11.33 -5.76 -9.76
C GLY A 113 -11.20 -4.32 -9.20
N ALA A 114 -10.65 -4.17 -7.99
CA ALA A 114 -10.49 -2.88 -7.34
C ALA A 114 -9.56 -1.95 -8.12
N THR A 115 -9.87 -0.67 -8.13
CA THR A 115 -8.96 0.36 -8.65
C THR A 115 -7.88 0.66 -7.59
N VAL A 116 -6.61 0.53 -7.99
CA VAL A 116 -5.48 0.87 -7.11
C VAL A 116 -4.79 2.13 -7.64
N ILE A 117 -4.68 3.14 -6.79
CA ILE A 117 -3.99 4.41 -7.08
C ILE A 117 -2.75 4.46 -6.19
N ILE A 118 -1.58 4.63 -6.82
CA ILE A 118 -0.30 4.67 -6.12
C ILE A 118 0.43 5.94 -6.51
N SER A 119 0.87 6.73 -5.53
CA SER A 119 1.89 7.74 -5.77
C SER A 119 3.28 7.13 -5.60
N SER A 120 4.23 7.54 -6.40
CA SER A 120 5.63 7.18 -6.23
C SER A 120 6.53 8.16 -6.99
N HIS A 121 7.66 8.50 -6.38
CA HIS A 121 8.76 9.20 -7.04
C HIS A 121 9.79 8.23 -7.67
N ASN A 122 9.59 6.93 -7.50
CA ASN A 122 10.44 5.89 -8.09
C ASN A 122 9.78 5.30 -9.35
N LEU A 123 10.30 5.70 -10.51
CA LEU A 123 9.76 5.29 -11.79
C LEU A 123 9.74 3.77 -12.00
N THR A 124 10.78 3.06 -11.53
CA THR A 124 10.87 1.59 -11.67
C THR A 124 9.69 0.90 -11.01
N HIS A 125 9.33 1.30 -9.78
CA HIS A 125 8.17 0.71 -9.09
C HIS A 125 6.87 1.03 -9.82
N THR A 126 6.74 2.27 -10.33
CA THR A 126 5.54 2.72 -11.03
C THR A 126 5.32 1.96 -12.33
N VAL A 127 6.35 1.83 -13.17
CA VAL A 127 6.25 1.15 -14.46
C VAL A 127 5.92 -0.33 -14.32
N ASP A 128 6.51 -1.01 -13.34
CA ASP A 128 6.36 -2.47 -13.18
C ASP A 128 4.92 -2.93 -12.90
N ILE A 129 4.12 -2.11 -12.19
CA ILE A 129 2.81 -2.54 -11.69
C ILE A 129 1.63 -1.72 -12.21
N SER A 130 1.89 -0.65 -12.97
CA SER A 130 0.82 0.24 -13.41
C SER A 130 0.30 -0.15 -14.79
N THR A 131 -1.00 0.04 -14.99
CA THR A 131 -1.66 -0.02 -16.31
C THR A 131 -1.84 1.37 -16.92
N ARG A 132 -1.69 2.42 -16.11
CA ARG A 132 -1.78 3.83 -16.52
C ARG A 132 -0.90 4.67 -15.60
N ILE A 133 -0.16 5.62 -16.16
CA ILE A 133 0.72 6.52 -15.41
C ILE A 133 0.27 7.96 -15.65
N LEU A 134 0.09 8.69 -14.55
CA LEU A 134 -0.20 10.13 -14.57
C LEU A 134 1.03 10.87 -14.04
N LEU A 135 1.72 11.62 -14.90
CA LEU A 135 2.83 12.46 -14.50
C LEU A 135 2.30 13.83 -14.05
N MET A 136 2.54 14.16 -12.79
CA MET A 136 2.13 15.42 -12.20
C MET A 136 3.33 16.26 -11.78
N GLU A 137 3.28 17.55 -12.07
CA GLU A 137 4.29 18.52 -11.67
C GLU A 137 3.63 19.84 -11.29
N HIS A 138 4.02 20.42 -10.15
CA HIS A 138 3.46 21.68 -9.64
C HIS A 138 1.93 21.74 -9.60
N GLY A 139 1.28 20.59 -9.32
CA GLY A 139 -0.17 20.47 -9.28
C GLY A 139 -0.87 20.36 -10.64
N GLU A 140 -0.11 20.28 -11.72
CA GLU A 140 -0.62 20.12 -13.09
C GLU A 140 -0.34 18.72 -13.63
N LEU A 141 -1.30 18.17 -14.39
CA LEU A 141 -1.10 16.93 -15.13
C LEU A 141 -0.27 17.23 -16.39
N LYS A 142 0.95 16.74 -16.44
CA LYS A 142 1.88 16.93 -17.59
C LYS A 142 1.73 15.83 -18.63
N ARG A 143 1.51 14.59 -18.21
CA ARG A 143 1.35 13.42 -19.08
C ARG A 143 0.29 12.48 -18.54
N ASP A 144 -0.39 11.80 -19.45
CA ASP A 144 -1.35 10.72 -19.18
C ASP A 144 -1.02 9.57 -20.13
N ILE A 145 -0.39 8.53 -19.58
CA ILE A 145 0.15 7.39 -20.34
C ILE A 145 -0.72 6.17 -20.05
N VAL A 146 -1.50 5.78 -21.04
CA VAL A 146 -2.43 4.64 -20.95
C VAL A 146 -1.77 3.34 -21.41
N ASN A 147 -0.84 3.42 -22.39
CA ASN A 147 -0.08 2.28 -22.87
C ASN A 147 1.37 2.46 -22.45
N ILE A 148 1.82 1.61 -21.51
CA ILE A 148 3.19 1.68 -20.99
C ILE A 148 4.06 0.80 -21.88
N ASP A 149 4.69 1.39 -22.90
CA ASP A 149 5.64 0.76 -23.80
C ASP A 149 7.06 1.28 -23.57
N GLN A 150 8.04 0.75 -24.33
CA GLN A 150 9.43 1.13 -24.17
C GLN A 150 9.70 2.59 -24.50
N GLU A 151 8.91 3.19 -25.41
CA GLU A 151 9.06 4.60 -25.80
C GLU A 151 8.56 5.51 -24.69
N SER A 152 7.39 5.25 -24.12
CA SER A 152 6.85 6.01 -22.97
C SER A 152 7.72 5.88 -21.72
N ILE A 153 8.32 4.70 -21.48
CA ILE A 153 9.28 4.51 -20.38
C ILE A 153 10.53 5.35 -20.60
N LYS A 154 11.03 5.42 -21.84
CA LYS A 154 12.21 6.23 -22.19
C LYS A 154 11.91 7.72 -21.99
N GLU A 155 10.78 8.21 -22.48
CA GLU A 155 10.34 9.60 -22.27
C GLU A 155 10.22 9.95 -20.78
N LEU A 156 9.65 9.06 -19.96
CA LEU A 156 9.58 9.28 -18.51
C LEU A 156 10.97 9.33 -17.87
N ASN A 157 11.89 8.44 -18.27
CA ASN A 157 13.25 8.45 -17.75
C ASN A 157 14.01 9.74 -18.11
N GLU A 158 13.84 10.23 -19.32
CA GLU A 158 14.45 11.49 -19.77
C GLU A 158 13.91 12.69 -18.95
N TYR A 159 12.59 12.72 -18.70
CA TYR A 159 11.94 13.75 -17.89
C TYR A 159 12.48 13.81 -16.44
N PHE A 160 12.77 12.67 -15.82
CA PHE A 160 13.29 12.61 -14.44
C PHE A 160 14.82 12.83 -14.34
N GLN A 161 15.53 12.94 -15.47
CA GLN A 161 16.97 13.23 -15.51
C GLN A 161 17.28 14.73 -15.71
N GLU A 162 16.29 15.53 -16.10
CA GLU A 162 16.37 16.99 -16.18
C GLU A 162 16.11 17.64 -14.81
#